data_6da72600c41f52d397da203007fecd52
#
_entry.id   6da72600c41f52d397da203007fecd52
#
_cell.length_a   1.000
_cell.length_b   1.000
_cell.length_c   1.000
_cell.angle_alpha   90.00
_cell.angle_beta   90.00
_cell.angle_gamma   90.00
#
_symmetry.space_group_name_H-M   'P 1'
#
loop_
_entity.id
_entity.type
_entity.pdbx_description
1 polymer ?
#
loop_
_entity_poly.entity_id
_entity_poly.type
_entity_poly.pdbx_seq_one_letter_code
_entity_poly.pdbx_strand_id
1 'polypeptide(L)'
;MQVLAKLLLGNDEKIGRRNVEWNTLGSFCYAMASMLLTIAVVQMAGADEGGIFAFAFSTFGQHMFMVAYFGMRPFQITDVRMRFTFGEYLRLRIITCLGAVIFSLLYLAASGYSAHKAAVILLMVLYKVLDGFADVYESEFQRDGRLYLTGKSNTFRTVLSVAVFLGTLAVTGRLTVACLAAVFAQIAGIVLFDCPVIRYLPKAVMTVGDGRCVQLFRENIVLFLSVVLDFYVFSAAKYAINACMADRYQALFTAIFMPTNVINLVAGFVIRPYVTAMSDAWDTGDPEGVARVVRKIFVIILALTVLAMGAAYLLGIPVLSMLYPNLRGMLATSRLALLLIILGGAMNALINLFYYAIIVMEGKAAIFAGYVASAILAALISRPFVRAAGIFGGAFSYLLLMTALAVFFGLVAVFLVKRGKRELQRPRENKADYD
;
A
#
# COMPACT_ATOMS: atom_id res chain seq x y z
N MET A 1 23.01 17.71 15.13
CA MET A 1 22.82 16.32 14.70
C MET A 1 23.01 15.31 15.82
N GLN A 2 24.15 15.28 16.54
CA GLN A 2 24.38 14.33 17.65
C GLN A 2 23.36 14.47 18.82
N VAL A 3 23.04 15.68 19.20
CA VAL A 3 22.03 15.96 20.25
C VAL A 3 20.66 15.45 19.86
N LEU A 4 20.25 15.69 18.60
CA LEU A 4 18.96 15.24 18.08
C LEU A 4 18.87 13.70 18.02
N ALA A 5 19.94 13.04 17.56
CA ALA A 5 19.99 11.57 17.55
C ALA A 5 19.85 10.98 18.96
N LYS A 6 20.56 11.53 19.96
CA LYS A 6 20.44 11.09 21.36
C LYS A 6 19.03 11.33 21.91
N LEU A 7 18.38 12.42 21.56
CA LEU A 7 17.01 12.72 21.98
C LEU A 7 15.98 11.77 21.34
N LEU A 8 16.20 11.38 20.08
CA LEU A 8 15.36 10.38 19.41
C LEU A 8 15.55 8.99 20.00
N LEU A 9 16.80 8.57 20.25
CA LEU A 9 17.12 7.30 20.89
C LEU A 9 16.50 7.22 22.29
N GLY A 10 16.68 8.27 23.11
CA GLY A 10 16.17 8.30 24.48
C GLY A 10 16.78 7.19 25.34
N ASN A 11 16.14 6.89 26.48
CA ASN A 11 16.55 5.83 27.39
C ASN A 11 16.01 4.46 26.93
N ASP A 12 16.77 3.39 27.10
CA ASP A 12 16.39 2.01 26.71
C ASP A 12 15.37 1.36 27.66
N GLU A 13 14.91 2.08 28.68
CA GLU A 13 13.83 1.61 29.55
C GLU A 13 12.50 1.49 28.78
N LYS A 14 11.78 0.39 29.00
CA LYS A 14 10.42 0.13 28.45
C LYS A 14 10.32 0.15 26.90
N ILE A 15 11.35 -0.35 26.20
CA ILE A 15 11.39 -0.39 24.73
C ILE A 15 10.10 -0.99 24.14
N GLY A 16 9.59 -2.08 24.70
CA GLY A 16 8.37 -2.74 24.20
C GLY A 16 7.16 -1.80 24.18
N ARG A 17 6.91 -1.06 25.25
CA ARG A 17 5.82 -0.07 25.32
C ARG A 17 6.03 1.07 24.33
N ARG A 18 7.23 1.62 24.24
CA ARG A 18 7.60 2.68 23.30
C ARG A 18 7.42 2.23 21.83
N ASN A 19 7.76 0.97 21.53
CA ASN A 19 7.56 0.38 20.21
C ASN A 19 6.07 0.42 19.80
N VAL A 20 5.17 0.05 20.69
CA VAL A 20 3.74 0.07 20.42
C VAL A 20 3.23 1.51 20.29
N GLU A 21 3.52 2.37 21.25
CA GLU A 21 3.03 3.75 21.29
C GLU A 21 3.44 4.55 20.05
N TRP A 22 4.74 4.60 19.75
CA TRP A 22 5.25 5.39 18.63
C TRP A 22 4.92 4.79 17.26
N ASN A 23 4.95 3.46 17.12
CA ASN A 23 4.55 2.84 15.84
C ASN A 23 3.07 3.06 15.54
N THR A 24 2.22 2.96 16.55
CA THR A 24 0.78 3.26 16.39
C THR A 24 0.57 4.73 16.02
N LEU A 25 1.23 5.66 16.73
CA LEU A 25 1.13 7.09 16.44
C LEU A 25 1.62 7.41 15.02
N GLY A 26 2.80 6.89 14.63
CA GLY A 26 3.37 7.12 13.31
C GLY A 26 2.49 6.58 12.18
N SER A 27 1.99 5.36 12.34
CA SER A 27 1.08 4.76 11.36
C SER A 27 -0.23 5.53 11.25
N PHE A 28 -0.79 5.99 12.36
CA PHE A 28 -2.01 6.80 12.37
C PHE A 28 -1.78 8.17 11.72
N CYS A 29 -0.70 8.88 12.08
CA CYS A 29 -0.36 10.16 11.48
C CYS A 29 -0.17 10.05 9.96
N TYR A 30 0.52 9.01 9.49
CA TYR A 30 0.74 8.78 8.07
C TYR A 30 -0.57 8.49 7.32
N ALA A 31 -1.42 7.63 7.88
CA ALA A 31 -2.71 7.29 7.27
C ALA A 31 -3.63 8.52 7.20
N MET A 32 -3.73 9.28 8.30
CA MET A 32 -4.53 10.50 8.35
C MET A 32 -4.00 11.57 7.39
N ALA A 33 -2.68 11.79 7.35
CA ALA A 33 -2.06 12.73 6.42
C ALA A 33 -2.36 12.37 4.96
N SER A 34 -2.21 11.12 4.58
CA SER A 34 -2.48 10.64 3.21
C SER A 34 -3.94 10.87 2.79
N MET A 35 -4.87 10.76 3.73
CA MET A 35 -6.29 10.99 3.49
C MET A 35 -6.64 12.48 3.45
N LEU A 36 -6.17 13.23 4.44
CA LEU A 36 -6.51 14.65 4.61
C LEU A 36 -5.86 15.56 3.54
N LEU A 37 -4.67 15.21 3.06
CA LEU A 37 -4.00 16.01 2.03
C LEU A 37 -4.84 16.14 0.75
N THR A 38 -5.46 15.06 0.27
CA THR A 38 -6.31 15.11 -0.93
C THR A 38 -7.55 15.98 -0.69
N ILE A 39 -8.16 15.89 0.51
CA ILE A 39 -9.29 16.75 0.89
C ILE A 39 -8.87 18.22 0.89
N ALA A 40 -7.76 18.52 1.54
CA ALA A 40 -7.24 19.87 1.67
C ALA A 40 -6.95 20.50 0.30
N VAL A 41 -6.29 19.76 -0.62
CA VAL A 41 -6.00 20.28 -1.97
C VAL A 41 -7.29 20.57 -2.75
N VAL A 42 -8.28 19.67 -2.71
CA VAL A 42 -9.57 19.89 -3.38
C VAL A 42 -10.27 21.13 -2.81
N GLN A 43 -10.22 21.34 -1.50
CA GLN A 43 -10.84 22.51 -0.87
C GLN A 43 -10.10 23.83 -1.16
N MET A 44 -8.77 23.82 -1.14
CA MET A 44 -7.93 25.02 -1.26
C MET A 44 -7.64 25.41 -2.72
N ALA A 45 -7.44 24.42 -3.60
CA ALA A 45 -7.02 24.66 -4.98
C ALA A 45 -8.09 24.29 -6.02
N GLY A 46 -9.21 23.71 -5.59
CA GLY A 46 -10.32 23.34 -6.48
C GLY A 46 -10.26 21.90 -7.00
N ALA A 47 -11.30 21.53 -7.76
CA ALA A 47 -11.52 20.14 -8.19
C ALA A 47 -10.48 19.64 -9.19
N ASP A 48 -10.06 20.46 -10.16
CA ASP A 48 -9.13 20.07 -11.21
C ASP A 48 -7.71 19.89 -10.62
N GLU A 49 -7.21 20.84 -9.82
CA GLU A 49 -5.93 20.72 -9.10
C GLU A 49 -5.96 19.55 -8.11
N GLY A 50 -7.08 19.37 -7.40
CA GLY A 50 -7.31 18.22 -6.53
C GLY A 50 -7.25 16.89 -7.27
N GLY A 51 -7.73 16.84 -8.51
CA GLY A 51 -7.65 15.67 -9.38
C GLY A 51 -6.23 15.35 -9.82
N ILE A 52 -5.47 16.37 -10.25
CA ILE A 52 -4.04 16.22 -10.58
C ILE A 52 -3.27 15.70 -9.37
N PHE A 53 -3.48 16.30 -8.20
CA PHE A 53 -2.83 15.88 -6.97
C PHE A 53 -3.22 14.47 -6.55
N ALA A 54 -4.51 14.11 -6.62
CA ALA A 54 -4.99 12.78 -6.26
C ALA A 54 -4.36 11.68 -7.14
N PHE A 55 -4.25 11.92 -8.44
CA PHE A 55 -3.54 11.00 -9.33
C PHE A 55 -2.05 10.93 -9.01
N ALA A 56 -1.41 12.08 -8.87
CA ALA A 56 0.01 12.21 -8.60
C ALA A 56 0.43 11.56 -7.27
N PHE A 57 -0.33 11.79 -6.20
CA PHE A 57 0.01 11.36 -4.84
C PHE A 57 -0.51 9.94 -4.52
N SER A 58 -1.82 9.70 -4.76
CA SER A 58 -2.48 8.47 -4.30
C SER A 58 -2.52 7.34 -5.33
N THR A 59 -2.18 7.61 -6.60
CA THR A 59 -2.21 6.61 -7.67
C THR A 59 -0.81 6.38 -8.22
N PHE A 60 -0.31 7.26 -9.07
CA PHE A 60 0.97 7.07 -9.75
C PHE A 60 2.16 7.18 -8.77
N GLY A 61 2.16 8.18 -7.89
CA GLY A 61 3.19 8.33 -6.86
C GLY A 61 3.22 7.14 -5.88
N GLN A 62 2.05 6.66 -5.46
CA GLN A 62 1.98 5.48 -4.60
C GLN A 62 2.45 4.21 -5.33
N HIS A 63 2.22 4.09 -6.63
CA HIS A 63 2.77 2.99 -7.42
C HIS A 63 4.31 3.07 -7.49
N MET A 64 4.86 4.28 -7.70
CA MET A 64 6.31 4.48 -7.69
C MET A 64 6.93 4.28 -6.30
N PHE A 65 6.19 4.55 -5.23
CA PHE A 65 6.57 4.12 -3.88
C PHE A 65 6.73 2.59 -3.81
N MET A 66 5.78 1.81 -4.36
CA MET A 66 5.89 0.33 -4.37
C MET A 66 7.10 -0.14 -5.18
N VAL A 67 7.42 0.54 -6.30
CA VAL A 67 8.63 0.24 -7.08
C VAL A 67 9.89 0.56 -6.27
N ALA A 68 9.96 1.72 -5.63
CA ALA A 68 11.09 2.11 -4.77
C ALA A 68 11.24 1.18 -3.56
N TYR A 69 10.12 0.84 -2.91
CA TYR A 69 10.03 -0.05 -1.76
C TYR A 69 10.50 -1.48 -2.08
N PHE A 70 10.25 -1.97 -3.28
CA PHE A 70 10.70 -3.27 -3.82
C PHE A 70 10.29 -4.50 -2.95
N GLY A 71 9.30 -4.37 -2.09
CA GLY A 71 8.91 -5.45 -1.17
C GLY A 71 9.99 -5.85 -0.15
N MET A 72 11.02 -5.02 0.02
CA MET A 72 12.25 -5.37 0.72
C MET A 72 12.11 -5.38 2.25
N ARG A 73 11.17 -4.60 2.81
CA ARG A 73 11.00 -4.45 4.27
C ARG A 73 10.75 -5.78 4.99
N PRO A 74 9.77 -6.64 4.60
CA PRO A 74 9.56 -7.92 5.27
C PRO A 74 10.82 -8.78 5.27
N PHE A 75 11.59 -8.76 4.19
CA PHE A 75 12.82 -9.50 4.06
C PHE A 75 13.91 -8.94 5.00
N GLN A 76 14.10 -7.62 5.03
CA GLN A 76 15.10 -6.97 5.88
C GLN A 76 14.81 -7.17 7.38
N ILE A 77 13.56 -7.02 7.82
CA ILE A 77 13.22 -7.16 9.25
C ILE A 77 13.31 -8.60 9.76
N THR A 78 13.13 -9.60 8.88
CA THR A 78 13.23 -11.02 9.22
C THR A 78 14.66 -11.56 9.10
N ASP A 79 15.59 -10.81 8.50
CA ASP A 79 17.00 -11.18 8.38
C ASP A 79 17.76 -10.97 9.72
N VAL A 80 17.31 -11.67 10.76
CA VAL A 80 17.90 -11.59 12.12
C VAL A 80 19.35 -12.10 12.14
N ARG A 81 19.69 -13.02 11.23
CA ARG A 81 21.04 -13.60 11.11
C ARG A 81 22.02 -12.71 10.36
N MET A 82 21.60 -11.51 9.94
CA MET A 82 22.46 -10.55 9.24
C MET A 82 23.08 -11.14 7.97
N ARG A 83 22.31 -11.92 7.19
CA ARG A 83 22.73 -12.46 5.89
C ARG A 83 23.14 -11.35 4.95
N PHE A 84 22.44 -10.22 5.01
CA PHE A 84 22.73 -9.00 4.27
C PHE A 84 22.99 -7.84 5.23
N THR A 85 23.97 -7.00 4.89
CA THR A 85 24.29 -5.79 5.64
C THR A 85 23.32 -4.67 5.35
N PHE A 86 23.27 -3.66 6.22
CA PHE A 86 22.50 -2.44 5.95
C PHE A 86 22.98 -1.74 4.67
N GLY A 87 24.30 -1.72 4.40
CA GLY A 87 24.86 -1.14 3.19
C GLY A 87 24.37 -1.82 1.91
N GLU A 88 24.18 -3.14 1.92
CA GLU A 88 23.63 -3.90 0.77
C GLU A 88 22.14 -3.58 0.54
N TYR A 89 21.34 -3.51 1.60
CA TYR A 89 19.94 -3.04 1.52
C TYR A 89 19.85 -1.59 1.02
N LEU A 90 20.67 -0.70 1.54
CA LEU A 90 20.71 0.72 1.13
C LEU A 90 21.10 0.87 -0.34
N ARG A 91 22.12 0.15 -0.81
CA ARG A 91 22.54 0.17 -2.22
C ARG A 91 21.42 -0.30 -3.15
N LEU A 92 20.75 -1.41 -2.83
CA LEU A 92 19.62 -1.88 -3.62
C LEU A 92 18.47 -0.86 -3.60
N ARG A 93 18.19 -0.25 -2.45
CA ARG A 93 17.16 0.80 -2.31
C ARG A 93 17.44 2.01 -3.20
N ILE A 94 18.69 2.45 -3.27
CA ILE A 94 19.09 3.54 -4.16
C ILE A 94 18.81 3.17 -5.62
N ILE A 95 19.18 1.96 -6.04
CA ILE A 95 18.94 1.46 -7.40
C ILE A 95 17.45 1.43 -7.73
N THR A 96 16.62 0.91 -6.83
CA THR A 96 15.16 0.83 -7.05
C THR A 96 14.49 2.21 -7.03
N CYS A 97 14.94 3.13 -6.18
CA CYS A 97 14.49 4.52 -6.20
C CYS A 97 14.85 5.24 -7.52
N LEU A 98 16.07 5.09 -7.99
CA LEU A 98 16.50 5.63 -9.29
C LEU A 98 15.68 5.01 -10.44
N GLY A 99 15.44 3.70 -10.41
CA GLY A 99 14.59 3.01 -11.37
C GLY A 99 13.17 3.57 -11.40
N ALA A 100 12.56 3.84 -10.23
CA ALA A 100 11.24 4.44 -10.13
C ALA A 100 11.20 5.86 -10.74
N VAL A 101 12.22 6.68 -10.48
CA VAL A 101 12.32 8.04 -11.06
C VAL A 101 12.50 7.98 -12.57
N ILE A 102 13.43 7.15 -13.07
CA ILE A 102 13.66 6.99 -14.52
C ILE A 102 12.40 6.51 -15.22
N PHE A 103 11.71 5.48 -14.68
CA PHE A 103 10.45 5.01 -15.23
C PHE A 103 9.40 6.13 -15.25
N SER A 104 9.32 6.95 -14.21
CA SER A 104 8.38 8.07 -14.16
C SER A 104 8.68 9.14 -15.20
N LEU A 105 9.94 9.45 -15.43
CA LEU A 105 10.34 10.41 -16.48
C LEU A 105 9.96 9.88 -17.87
N LEU A 106 10.21 8.61 -18.17
CA LEU A 106 9.82 7.96 -19.42
C LEU A 106 8.29 7.95 -19.60
N TYR A 107 7.56 7.61 -18.54
CA TYR A 107 6.09 7.65 -18.55
C TYR A 107 5.55 9.05 -18.84
N LEU A 108 6.08 10.09 -18.17
CA LEU A 108 5.67 11.47 -18.38
C LEU A 108 6.00 11.97 -19.79
N ALA A 109 7.15 11.62 -20.33
CA ALA A 109 7.54 11.95 -21.70
C ALA A 109 6.59 11.34 -22.75
N ALA A 110 6.08 10.13 -22.48
CA ALA A 110 5.14 9.43 -23.36
C ALA A 110 3.67 9.83 -23.16
N SER A 111 3.31 10.49 -22.04
CA SER A 111 1.92 10.70 -21.64
C SER A 111 1.23 11.90 -22.28
N GLY A 112 1.98 12.86 -22.85
CA GLY A 112 1.42 14.08 -23.44
C GLY A 112 0.69 15.01 -22.47
N TYR A 113 1.01 14.93 -21.16
CA TYR A 113 0.43 15.81 -20.15
C TYR A 113 0.91 17.27 -20.31
N SER A 114 0.09 18.22 -19.83
CA SER A 114 0.54 19.60 -19.69
C SER A 114 1.78 19.70 -18.79
N ALA A 115 2.63 20.70 -19.02
CA ALA A 115 3.83 20.93 -18.22
C ALA A 115 3.52 21.05 -16.71
N HIS A 116 2.40 21.70 -16.35
CA HIS A 116 1.94 21.83 -14.97
C HIS A 116 1.61 20.45 -14.36
N LYS A 117 0.76 19.65 -15.03
CA LYS A 117 0.39 18.32 -14.55
C LYS A 117 1.60 17.39 -14.44
N ALA A 118 2.48 17.40 -15.44
CA ALA A 118 3.71 16.62 -15.42
C ALA A 118 4.64 17.01 -14.26
N ALA A 119 4.78 18.31 -13.98
CA ALA A 119 5.57 18.79 -12.84
C ALA A 119 4.99 18.33 -11.49
N VAL A 120 3.68 18.46 -11.28
CA VAL A 120 3.03 17.99 -10.05
C VAL A 120 3.20 16.48 -9.88
N ILE A 121 3.03 15.70 -10.96
CA ILE A 121 3.21 14.24 -10.91
C ILE A 121 4.67 13.91 -10.55
N LEU A 122 5.65 14.51 -11.20
CA LEU A 122 7.07 14.25 -10.93
C LEU A 122 7.43 14.61 -9.49
N LEU A 123 6.98 15.76 -8.98
CA LEU A 123 7.26 16.19 -7.60
C LEU A 123 6.64 15.24 -6.58
N MET A 124 5.41 14.76 -6.83
CA MET A 124 4.77 13.79 -5.92
C MET A 124 5.38 12.40 -6.04
N VAL A 125 5.88 12.00 -7.21
CA VAL A 125 6.72 10.81 -7.36
C VAL A 125 7.99 10.93 -6.53
N LEU A 126 8.72 12.05 -6.65
CA LEU A 126 9.92 12.28 -5.84
C LEU A 126 9.62 12.23 -4.34
N TYR A 127 8.52 12.86 -3.90
CA TYR A 127 8.06 12.79 -2.51
C TYR A 127 7.86 11.33 -2.05
N LYS A 128 7.14 10.53 -2.85
CA LYS A 128 6.84 9.12 -2.55
C LYS A 128 8.05 8.20 -2.65
N VAL A 129 8.93 8.45 -3.59
CA VAL A 129 10.20 7.70 -3.73
C VAL A 129 11.13 7.99 -2.54
N LEU A 130 11.18 9.23 -2.06
CA LEU A 130 11.90 9.59 -0.83
C LEU A 130 11.30 8.91 0.41
N ASP A 131 9.98 8.77 0.47
CA ASP A 131 9.31 8.00 1.53
C ASP A 131 9.70 6.51 1.46
N GLY A 132 9.71 5.94 0.24
CA GLY A 132 10.24 4.60 0.00
C GLY A 132 11.73 4.46 0.33
N PHE A 133 12.54 5.49 0.10
CA PHE A 133 13.94 5.52 0.49
C PHE A 133 14.13 5.50 2.01
N ALA A 134 13.34 6.30 2.74
CA ALA A 134 13.39 6.34 4.20
C ALA A 134 13.03 5.00 4.84
N ASP A 135 12.19 4.20 4.19
CA ASP A 135 11.78 2.88 4.69
C ASP A 135 12.95 1.91 4.92
N VAL A 136 14.10 2.06 4.22
CA VAL A 136 15.26 1.20 4.47
C VAL A 136 15.88 1.46 5.86
N TYR A 137 15.86 2.72 6.32
CA TYR A 137 16.28 3.10 7.67
C TYR A 137 15.28 2.60 8.71
N GLU A 138 14.01 2.82 8.46
CA GLU A 138 12.91 2.36 9.31
C GLU A 138 12.91 0.84 9.49
N SER A 139 13.21 0.11 8.42
CA SER A 139 13.35 -1.34 8.43
C SER A 139 14.53 -1.78 9.28
N GLU A 140 15.65 -1.04 9.24
CA GLU A 140 16.82 -1.32 10.08
C GLU A 140 16.55 -1.04 11.55
N PHE A 141 15.85 0.05 11.85
CA PHE A 141 15.40 0.34 13.23
C PHE A 141 14.55 -0.80 13.79
N GLN A 142 13.65 -1.34 12.97
CA GLN A 142 12.81 -2.47 13.34
C GLN A 142 13.62 -3.76 13.48
N ARG A 143 14.59 -4.03 12.60
CA ARG A 143 15.51 -5.19 12.68
C ARG A 143 16.37 -5.16 13.95
N ASP A 144 16.73 -3.97 14.41
CA ASP A 144 17.47 -3.77 15.68
C ASP A 144 16.55 -3.86 16.93
N GLY A 145 15.25 -4.11 16.76
CA GLY A 145 14.27 -4.19 17.86
C GLY A 145 13.74 -2.84 18.34
N ARG A 146 14.11 -1.74 17.70
CA ARG A 146 13.79 -0.36 18.07
C ARG A 146 12.70 0.24 17.16
N LEU A 147 11.57 -0.46 17.01
CA LEU A 147 10.45 -0.04 16.16
C LEU A 147 9.91 1.36 16.52
N TYR A 148 10.10 1.83 17.76
CA TYR A 148 9.73 3.19 18.18
C TYR A 148 10.46 4.27 17.39
N LEU A 149 11.68 4.00 16.90
CA LEU A 149 12.41 4.94 16.03
C LEU A 149 11.74 5.10 14.68
N THR A 150 11.27 4.00 14.08
CA THR A 150 10.41 4.04 12.88
C THR A 150 9.19 4.91 13.12
N GLY A 151 8.48 4.71 14.24
CA GLY A 151 7.29 5.49 14.57
C GLY A 151 7.60 6.97 14.75
N LYS A 152 8.69 7.34 15.44
CA LYS A 152 9.13 8.73 15.61
C LYS A 152 9.50 9.37 14.27
N SER A 153 10.36 8.72 13.48
CA SER A 153 10.78 9.23 12.18
C SER A 153 9.57 9.47 11.29
N ASN A 154 8.71 8.48 11.13
CA ASN A 154 7.51 8.58 10.31
C ASN A 154 6.59 9.70 10.80
N THR A 155 6.34 9.84 12.11
CA THR A 155 5.52 10.92 12.67
C THR A 155 6.10 12.29 12.35
N PHE A 156 7.37 12.53 12.70
CA PHE A 156 7.98 13.85 12.56
C PHE A 156 8.16 14.24 11.10
N ARG A 157 8.56 13.31 10.24
CA ARG A 157 8.72 13.51 8.81
C ARG A 157 7.36 13.82 8.15
N THR A 158 6.31 13.07 8.50
CA THR A 158 4.96 13.30 8.00
C THR A 158 4.42 14.65 8.44
N VAL A 159 4.49 14.97 9.74
CA VAL A 159 4.00 16.27 10.26
C VAL A 159 4.75 17.43 9.62
N LEU A 160 6.08 17.34 9.51
CA LEU A 160 6.90 18.38 8.88
C LEU A 160 6.48 18.61 7.42
N SER A 161 6.42 17.54 6.63
CA SER A 161 6.11 17.64 5.19
C SER A 161 4.67 18.12 4.95
N VAL A 162 3.70 17.65 5.72
CA VAL A 162 2.31 18.10 5.63
C VAL A 162 2.16 19.57 6.03
N ALA A 163 2.79 20.00 7.13
CA ALA A 163 2.73 21.39 7.58
C ALA A 163 3.37 22.34 6.54
N VAL A 164 4.53 21.96 5.99
CA VAL A 164 5.20 22.74 4.95
C VAL A 164 4.36 22.78 3.66
N PHE A 165 3.81 21.63 3.23
CA PHE A 165 2.93 21.55 2.06
C PHE A 165 1.71 22.46 2.20
N LEU A 166 0.93 22.28 3.27
CA LEU A 166 -0.30 23.05 3.49
C LEU A 166 -0.03 24.52 3.72
N GLY A 167 1.01 24.86 4.49
CA GLY A 167 1.41 26.25 4.71
C GLY A 167 1.83 26.94 3.41
N THR A 168 2.62 26.26 2.57
CA THR A 168 3.03 26.79 1.26
C THR A 168 1.84 26.93 0.31
N LEU A 169 0.93 25.96 0.31
CA LEU A 169 -0.28 26.03 -0.51
C LEU A 169 -1.18 27.19 -0.08
N ALA A 170 -1.37 27.37 1.22
CA ALA A 170 -2.19 28.46 1.77
C ALA A 170 -1.63 29.86 1.42
N VAL A 171 -0.30 30.01 1.48
CA VAL A 171 0.35 31.32 1.22
C VAL A 171 0.45 31.62 -0.28
N THR A 172 0.79 30.62 -1.10
CA THR A 172 1.10 30.83 -2.53
C THR A 172 -0.08 30.59 -3.45
N GLY A 173 -1.07 29.79 -3.04
CA GLY A 173 -2.14 29.28 -3.88
C GLY A 173 -1.67 28.41 -5.06
N ARG A 174 -0.38 28.03 -5.10
CA ARG A 174 0.23 27.31 -6.22
C ARG A 174 0.59 25.88 -5.82
N LEU A 175 -0.12 24.89 -6.38
CA LEU A 175 0.08 23.48 -6.07
C LEU A 175 1.51 22.99 -6.36
N THR A 176 2.11 23.39 -7.49
CA THR A 176 3.48 22.99 -7.84
C THR A 176 4.51 23.46 -6.82
N VAL A 177 4.37 24.70 -6.30
CA VAL A 177 5.29 25.26 -5.28
C VAL A 177 5.12 24.49 -3.95
N ALA A 178 3.88 24.17 -3.55
CA ALA A 178 3.61 23.38 -2.37
C ALA A 178 4.19 21.95 -2.48
N CYS A 179 4.05 21.31 -3.65
CA CYS A 179 4.65 20.02 -3.92
C CYS A 179 6.17 20.04 -3.83
N LEU A 180 6.81 21.08 -4.40
CA LEU A 180 8.26 21.27 -4.31
C LEU A 180 8.73 21.44 -2.86
N ALA A 181 8.05 22.30 -2.10
CA ALA A 181 8.34 22.51 -0.69
C ALA A 181 8.21 21.22 0.13
N ALA A 182 7.19 20.40 -0.15
CA ALA A 182 7.02 19.09 0.49
C ALA A 182 8.17 18.12 0.18
N VAL A 183 8.71 18.11 -1.04
CA VAL A 183 9.88 17.32 -1.40
C VAL A 183 11.09 17.73 -0.56
N PHE A 184 11.36 19.02 -0.44
CA PHE A 184 12.45 19.51 0.41
C PHE A 184 12.24 19.20 1.88
N ALA A 185 11.00 19.30 2.38
CA ALA A 185 10.66 18.92 3.76
C ALA A 185 10.88 17.41 4.00
N GLN A 186 10.56 16.57 3.01
CA GLN A 186 10.81 15.13 3.09
C GLN A 186 12.31 14.82 3.14
N ILE A 187 13.12 15.47 2.31
CA ILE A 187 14.60 15.35 2.35
C ILE A 187 15.12 15.80 3.71
N ALA A 188 14.69 16.97 4.19
CA ALA A 188 15.08 17.48 5.50
C ALA A 188 14.70 16.49 6.62
N GLY A 189 13.51 15.90 6.55
CA GLY A 189 13.05 14.88 7.50
C GLY A 189 13.97 13.66 7.55
N ILE A 190 14.37 13.11 6.39
CA ILE A 190 15.31 11.98 6.30
C ILE A 190 16.67 12.36 6.90
N VAL A 191 17.19 13.52 6.55
CA VAL A 191 18.48 14.01 7.04
C VAL A 191 18.46 14.28 8.55
N LEU A 192 17.35 14.72 9.09
CA LEU A 192 17.22 15.06 10.52
C LEU A 192 16.86 13.84 11.39
N PHE A 193 15.97 12.96 10.92
CA PHE A 193 15.38 11.93 11.76
C PHE A 193 15.92 10.52 11.48
N ASP A 194 16.34 10.20 10.25
CA ASP A 194 16.80 8.86 9.87
C ASP A 194 18.35 8.75 9.85
N CYS A 195 19.00 9.61 9.07
CA CYS A 195 20.46 9.54 8.88
C CYS A 195 21.31 9.68 10.15
N PRO A 196 20.94 10.52 11.14
CA PRO A 196 21.75 10.62 12.35
C PRO A 196 21.62 9.39 13.25
N VAL A 197 20.42 8.79 13.30
CA VAL A 197 20.10 7.69 14.21
C VAL A 197 20.80 6.40 13.80
N ILE A 198 20.87 6.11 12.49
CA ILE A 198 21.47 4.86 11.97
C ILE A 198 22.92 4.66 12.43
N ARG A 199 23.68 5.77 12.60
CA ARG A 199 25.09 5.73 13.04
C ARG A 199 25.29 5.23 14.46
N TYR A 200 24.23 5.23 15.28
CA TYR A 200 24.25 4.76 16.66
C TYR A 200 23.70 3.34 16.81
N LEU A 201 23.32 2.70 15.71
CA LEU A 201 22.86 1.31 15.75
C LEU A 201 24.04 0.37 15.49
N PRO A 202 24.39 -0.49 16.45
CA PRO A 202 25.59 -1.34 16.35
C PRO A 202 25.48 -2.38 15.22
N LYS A 203 24.25 -2.76 14.84
CA LYS A 203 24.00 -3.73 13.77
C LYS A 203 23.95 -3.12 12.36
N ALA A 204 23.94 -1.79 12.22
CA ALA A 204 23.85 -1.12 10.93
C ALA A 204 25.22 -1.06 10.23
N VAL A 205 25.67 -2.19 9.70
CA VAL A 205 26.94 -2.33 9.00
C VAL A 205 26.82 -1.80 7.57
N MET A 206 27.71 -0.87 7.18
CA MET A 206 27.66 -0.17 5.88
C MET A 206 28.48 -0.85 4.76
N THR A 207 29.15 -1.96 5.03
CA THR A 207 29.92 -2.69 4.02
C THR A 207 29.01 -3.31 2.97
N VAL A 208 29.52 -3.39 1.74
CA VAL A 208 28.82 -4.00 0.59
C VAL A 208 29.73 -5.06 -0.01
N GLY A 209 29.27 -6.31 0.00
CA GLY A 209 29.98 -7.41 -0.64
C GLY A 209 29.72 -7.50 -2.15
N ASP A 210 30.69 -8.05 -2.90
CA ASP A 210 30.57 -8.25 -4.34
C ASP A 210 29.44 -9.26 -4.66
N GLY A 211 28.59 -8.90 -5.64
CA GLY A 211 27.46 -9.74 -6.08
C GLY A 211 26.28 -9.83 -5.11
N ARG A 212 26.41 -9.36 -3.87
CA ARG A 212 25.38 -9.47 -2.84
C ARG A 212 24.10 -8.72 -3.18
N CYS A 213 24.21 -7.53 -3.77
CA CYS A 213 23.04 -6.77 -4.22
C CYS A 213 22.25 -7.51 -5.31
N VAL A 214 22.93 -8.22 -6.22
CA VAL A 214 22.27 -9.02 -7.27
C VAL A 214 21.55 -10.22 -6.65
N GLN A 215 22.18 -10.85 -5.66
CA GLN A 215 21.54 -11.94 -4.92
C GLN A 215 20.28 -11.44 -4.21
N LEU A 216 20.36 -10.33 -3.47
CA LEU A 216 19.22 -9.71 -2.78
C LEU A 216 18.10 -9.33 -3.75
N PHE A 217 18.44 -8.79 -4.92
CA PHE A 217 17.48 -8.50 -5.99
C PHE A 217 16.75 -9.76 -6.45
N ARG A 218 17.49 -10.84 -6.76
CA ARG A 218 16.90 -12.11 -7.23
C ARG A 218 15.99 -12.77 -6.20
N GLU A 219 16.32 -12.69 -4.92
CA GLU A 219 15.51 -13.25 -3.84
C GLU A 219 14.19 -12.49 -3.66
N ASN A 220 14.14 -11.20 -3.99
CA ASN A 220 12.96 -10.35 -3.78
C ASN A 220 12.12 -10.08 -5.04
N ILE A 221 12.61 -10.38 -6.25
CA ILE A 221 11.96 -9.97 -7.52
C ILE A 221 10.53 -10.49 -7.66
N VAL A 222 10.24 -11.71 -7.24
CA VAL A 222 8.91 -12.32 -7.35
C VAL A 222 7.93 -11.61 -6.41
N LEU A 223 8.36 -11.31 -5.17
CA LEU A 223 7.57 -10.58 -4.21
C LEU A 223 7.31 -9.15 -4.71
N PHE A 224 8.34 -8.49 -5.22
CA PHE A 224 8.23 -7.16 -5.83
C PHE A 224 7.20 -7.12 -6.96
N LEU A 225 7.31 -8.04 -7.93
CA LEU A 225 6.36 -8.10 -9.05
C LEU A 225 4.93 -8.33 -8.56
N SER A 226 4.74 -9.19 -7.55
CA SER A 226 3.42 -9.42 -6.97
C SER A 226 2.82 -8.16 -6.36
N VAL A 227 3.61 -7.39 -5.60
CA VAL A 227 3.15 -6.14 -4.96
C VAL A 227 2.83 -5.05 -6.00
N VAL A 228 3.66 -4.93 -7.04
CA VAL A 228 3.43 -3.95 -8.12
C VAL A 228 2.16 -4.31 -8.92
N LEU A 229 1.96 -5.58 -9.25
CA LEU A 229 0.78 -6.03 -9.97
C LEU A 229 -0.50 -5.89 -9.12
N ASP A 230 -0.44 -6.24 -7.82
CA ASP A 230 -1.55 -6.05 -6.89
C ASP A 230 -1.99 -4.59 -6.86
N PHE A 231 -1.04 -3.66 -6.66
CA PHE A 231 -1.35 -2.23 -6.64
C PHE A 231 -1.87 -1.71 -7.98
N TYR A 232 -1.36 -2.24 -9.11
CA TYR A 232 -1.86 -1.91 -10.44
C TYR A 232 -3.32 -2.34 -10.60
N VAL A 233 -3.65 -3.58 -10.26
CA VAL A 233 -5.03 -4.12 -10.35
C VAL A 233 -5.98 -3.29 -9.48
N PHE A 234 -5.59 -2.99 -8.24
CA PHE A 234 -6.34 -2.15 -7.32
C PHE A 234 -6.58 -0.72 -7.85
N SER A 235 -5.62 -0.18 -8.59
CA SER A 235 -5.64 1.21 -9.07
C SER A 235 -6.04 1.35 -10.55
N ALA A 236 -6.33 0.27 -11.27
CA ALA A 236 -6.54 0.26 -12.72
C ALA A 236 -7.66 1.22 -13.17
N ALA A 237 -8.77 1.26 -12.42
CA ALA A 237 -9.86 2.21 -12.69
C ALA A 237 -9.38 3.68 -12.57
N LYS A 238 -8.52 4.01 -11.60
CA LYS A 238 -7.96 5.36 -11.43
C LYS A 238 -7.05 5.75 -12.60
N TYR A 239 -6.24 4.81 -13.09
CA TYR A 239 -5.44 5.03 -14.31
C TYR A 239 -6.31 5.25 -15.53
N ALA A 240 -7.40 4.48 -15.68
CA ALA A 240 -8.33 4.62 -16.79
C ALA A 240 -9.06 5.97 -16.76
N ILE A 241 -9.51 6.43 -15.58
CA ILE A 241 -10.17 7.73 -15.41
C ILE A 241 -9.19 8.86 -15.75
N ASN A 242 -7.96 8.82 -15.24
CA ASN A 242 -6.96 9.83 -15.56
C ASN A 242 -6.61 9.89 -17.06
N ALA A 243 -6.71 8.76 -17.77
CA ALA A 243 -6.44 8.69 -19.20
C ALA A 243 -7.61 9.09 -20.09
N CYS A 244 -8.87 9.01 -19.61
CA CYS A 244 -10.06 9.15 -20.43
C CYS A 244 -10.97 10.34 -20.05
N MET A 245 -10.77 10.94 -18.88
CA MET A 245 -11.65 11.98 -18.32
C MET A 245 -10.84 13.20 -17.85
N ALA A 246 -11.54 14.33 -17.62
CA ALA A 246 -10.93 15.54 -17.05
C ALA A 246 -10.51 15.33 -15.60
N ASP A 247 -9.52 16.10 -15.14
CA ASP A 247 -8.87 15.92 -13.84
C ASP A 247 -9.85 16.01 -12.65
N ARG A 248 -10.89 16.83 -12.72
CA ARG A 248 -11.95 16.91 -11.71
C ARG A 248 -12.63 15.56 -11.43
N TYR A 249 -12.76 14.69 -12.43
CA TYR A 249 -13.31 13.34 -12.27
C TYR A 249 -12.36 12.41 -11.51
N GLN A 250 -11.05 12.65 -11.60
CA GLN A 250 -10.08 11.95 -10.78
C GLN A 250 -10.23 12.32 -9.30
N ALA A 251 -10.47 13.62 -9.00
CA ALA A 251 -10.79 14.07 -7.63
C ALA A 251 -12.06 13.40 -7.11
N LEU A 252 -13.13 13.40 -7.90
CA LEU A 252 -14.39 12.75 -7.57
C LEU A 252 -14.22 11.25 -7.31
N PHE A 253 -13.53 10.54 -8.21
CA PHE A 253 -13.30 9.11 -8.05
C PHE A 253 -12.47 8.80 -6.82
N THR A 254 -11.46 9.60 -6.54
CA THR A 254 -10.64 9.43 -5.32
C THR A 254 -11.47 9.70 -4.06
N ALA A 255 -12.36 10.69 -4.08
CA ALA A 255 -13.26 10.97 -2.96
C ALA A 255 -14.22 9.80 -2.68
N ILE A 256 -14.90 9.26 -3.70
CA ILE A 256 -15.80 8.11 -3.53
C ILE A 256 -15.05 6.80 -3.24
N PHE A 257 -13.75 6.75 -3.57
CA PHE A 257 -12.89 5.59 -3.28
C PHE A 257 -12.35 5.58 -1.85
N MET A 258 -12.34 6.73 -1.17
CA MET A 258 -11.78 6.90 0.18
C MET A 258 -12.34 5.92 1.23
N PRO A 259 -13.65 5.58 1.26
CA PRO A 259 -14.18 4.62 2.22
C PRO A 259 -13.57 3.21 2.09
N THR A 260 -13.06 2.81 0.92
CA THR A 260 -12.42 1.50 0.75
C THR A 260 -11.14 1.37 1.57
N ASN A 261 -10.43 2.48 1.82
CA ASN A 261 -9.23 2.47 2.66
C ASN A 261 -9.58 2.12 4.11
N VAL A 262 -10.74 2.61 4.60
CA VAL A 262 -11.25 2.27 5.93
C VAL A 262 -11.66 0.80 5.98
N ILE A 263 -12.34 0.29 4.95
CA ILE A 263 -12.72 -1.12 4.84
C ILE A 263 -11.47 -2.02 4.89
N ASN A 264 -10.42 -1.67 4.14
CA ASN A 264 -9.17 -2.43 4.12
C ASN A 264 -8.45 -2.40 5.47
N LEU A 265 -8.47 -1.27 6.17
CA LEU A 265 -7.90 -1.14 7.50
C LEU A 265 -8.63 -2.05 8.50
N VAL A 266 -9.96 -2.01 8.52
CA VAL A 266 -10.82 -2.84 9.38
C VAL A 266 -10.63 -4.33 9.05
N ALA A 267 -10.60 -4.69 7.76
CA ALA A 267 -10.33 -6.06 7.34
C ALA A 267 -8.97 -6.56 7.84
N GLY A 268 -7.92 -5.71 7.77
CA GLY A 268 -6.61 -6.03 8.32
C GLY A 268 -6.65 -6.32 9.84
N PHE A 269 -7.39 -5.55 10.61
CA PHE A 269 -7.58 -5.80 12.05
C PHE A 269 -8.33 -7.10 12.33
N VAL A 270 -9.31 -7.45 11.49
CA VAL A 270 -10.07 -8.71 11.63
C VAL A 270 -9.22 -9.92 11.23
N ILE A 271 -8.44 -9.85 10.14
CA ILE A 271 -7.73 -11.00 9.58
C ILE A 271 -6.46 -11.34 10.37
N ARG A 272 -5.63 -10.32 10.67
CA ARG A 272 -4.29 -10.54 11.25
C ARG A 272 -4.24 -11.41 12.51
N PRO A 273 -5.14 -11.28 13.50
CA PRO A 273 -5.11 -12.12 14.70
C PRO A 273 -5.34 -13.62 14.42
N TYR A 274 -5.97 -13.95 13.29
CA TYR A 274 -6.28 -15.33 12.92
C TYR A 274 -5.24 -15.98 12.02
N VAL A 275 -4.25 -15.23 11.51
CA VAL A 275 -3.20 -15.80 10.65
C VAL A 275 -2.41 -16.87 11.38
N THR A 276 -2.05 -16.63 12.65
CA THR A 276 -1.38 -17.62 13.51
C THR A 276 -2.23 -18.89 13.69
N ALA A 277 -3.52 -18.73 13.97
CA ALA A 277 -4.42 -19.89 14.12
C ALA A 277 -4.58 -20.69 12.82
N MET A 278 -4.51 -20.04 11.65
CA MET A 278 -4.47 -20.74 10.35
C MET A 278 -3.15 -21.50 10.16
N SER A 279 -2.01 -20.89 10.56
CA SER A 279 -0.70 -21.53 10.49
C SER A 279 -0.63 -22.74 11.41
N ASP A 280 -1.01 -22.58 12.68
CA ASP A 280 -1.03 -23.68 13.66
C ASP A 280 -1.89 -24.86 13.18
N ALA A 281 -3.08 -24.58 12.61
CA ALA A 281 -3.94 -25.62 12.06
C ALA A 281 -3.31 -26.35 10.85
N TRP A 282 -2.62 -25.63 9.98
CA TRP A 282 -1.93 -26.22 8.84
C TRP A 282 -0.73 -27.05 9.27
N ASP A 283 0.11 -26.54 10.18
CA ASP A 283 1.31 -27.20 10.70
C ASP A 283 0.98 -28.47 11.49
N THR A 284 -0.18 -28.50 12.17
CA THR A 284 -0.69 -29.70 12.87
C THR A 284 -1.42 -30.68 11.95
N GLY A 285 -1.48 -30.40 10.64
CA GLY A 285 -2.17 -31.27 9.69
C GLY A 285 -3.69 -31.25 9.80
N ASP A 286 -4.29 -30.11 10.16
CA ASP A 286 -5.76 -29.89 10.15
C ASP A 286 -6.19 -28.89 9.06
N PRO A 287 -6.27 -29.31 7.77
CA PRO A 287 -6.77 -28.43 6.70
C PRO A 287 -8.24 -27.99 6.93
N GLU A 288 -9.01 -28.76 7.68
CA GLU A 288 -10.39 -28.36 8.05
C GLU A 288 -10.39 -27.24 9.07
N GLY A 289 -9.42 -27.22 9.97
CA GLY A 289 -9.16 -26.12 10.89
C GLY A 289 -8.93 -24.81 10.14
N VAL A 290 -8.07 -24.83 9.13
CA VAL A 290 -7.86 -23.66 8.25
C VAL A 290 -9.17 -23.23 7.59
N ALA A 291 -9.94 -24.17 7.01
CA ALA A 291 -11.22 -23.87 6.37
C ALA A 291 -12.26 -23.29 7.35
N ARG A 292 -12.30 -23.80 8.61
CA ARG A 292 -13.17 -23.24 9.65
C ARG A 292 -12.84 -21.80 10.00
N VAL A 293 -11.55 -21.48 10.15
CA VAL A 293 -11.09 -20.11 10.43
C VAL A 293 -11.42 -19.19 9.25
N VAL A 294 -11.11 -19.61 8.01
CA VAL A 294 -11.43 -18.84 6.81
C VAL A 294 -12.93 -18.57 6.70
N ARG A 295 -13.78 -19.58 6.92
CA ARG A 295 -15.26 -19.42 6.91
C ARG A 295 -15.72 -18.44 7.97
N LYS A 296 -15.18 -18.51 9.18
CA LYS A 296 -15.53 -17.58 10.27
C LYS A 296 -15.24 -16.13 9.86
N ILE A 297 -14.03 -15.86 9.34
CA ILE A 297 -13.64 -14.51 8.92
C ILE A 297 -14.46 -14.06 7.70
N PHE A 298 -14.74 -14.96 6.75
CA PHE A 298 -15.59 -14.68 5.59
C PHE A 298 -16.97 -14.16 6.01
N VAL A 299 -17.61 -14.82 6.99
CA VAL A 299 -18.93 -14.38 7.53
C VAL A 299 -18.81 -13.01 8.21
N ILE A 300 -17.74 -12.76 8.96
CA ILE A 300 -17.49 -11.45 9.58
C ILE A 300 -17.36 -10.36 8.51
N ILE A 301 -16.54 -10.61 7.45
CA ILE A 301 -16.38 -9.65 6.34
C ILE A 301 -17.71 -9.40 5.64
N LEU A 302 -18.52 -10.45 5.42
CA LEU A 302 -19.84 -10.30 4.81
C LEU A 302 -20.77 -9.43 5.66
N ALA A 303 -20.83 -9.66 6.98
CA ALA A 303 -21.63 -8.86 7.90
C ALA A 303 -21.17 -7.38 7.91
N LEU A 304 -19.84 -7.14 7.96
CA LEU A 304 -19.28 -5.80 7.88
C LEU A 304 -19.56 -5.13 6.51
N THR A 305 -19.60 -5.91 5.44
CA THR A 305 -19.96 -5.41 4.09
C THR A 305 -21.41 -4.92 4.07
N VAL A 306 -22.34 -5.69 4.61
CA VAL A 306 -23.75 -5.28 4.67
C VAL A 306 -23.90 -3.98 5.48
N LEU A 307 -23.21 -3.90 6.63
CA LEU A 307 -23.21 -2.68 7.45
C LEU A 307 -22.60 -1.49 6.70
N ALA A 308 -21.46 -1.68 6.05
CA ALA A 308 -20.78 -0.64 5.27
C ALA A 308 -21.64 -0.16 4.09
N MET A 309 -22.33 -1.07 3.39
CA MET A 309 -23.26 -0.74 2.30
C MET A 309 -24.45 0.09 2.81
N GLY A 310 -25.05 -0.30 3.92
CA GLY A 310 -26.13 0.46 4.56
C GLY A 310 -25.69 1.86 4.99
N ALA A 311 -24.54 1.96 5.67
CA ALA A 311 -23.97 3.24 6.08
C ALA A 311 -23.63 4.14 4.87
N ALA A 312 -23.06 3.57 3.82
CA ALA A 312 -22.73 4.31 2.60
C ALA A 312 -23.97 4.78 1.82
N TYR A 313 -25.00 3.97 1.79
CA TYR A 313 -26.27 4.36 1.16
C TYR A 313 -26.92 5.56 1.86
N LEU A 314 -26.93 5.58 3.20
CA LEU A 314 -27.55 6.62 4.01
C LEU A 314 -26.64 7.84 4.17
N LEU A 315 -25.38 7.62 4.55
CA LEU A 315 -24.46 8.69 5.00
C LEU A 315 -23.36 9.01 3.99
N GLY A 316 -23.09 8.12 3.01
CA GLY A 316 -21.92 8.25 2.15
C GLY A 316 -21.89 9.58 1.38
N ILE A 317 -22.92 9.90 0.63
CA ILE A 317 -22.98 11.16 -0.12
C ILE A 317 -23.04 12.39 0.79
N PRO A 318 -23.86 12.46 1.86
CA PRO A 318 -23.85 13.57 2.80
C PRO A 318 -22.45 13.84 3.39
N VAL A 319 -21.78 12.81 3.92
CA VAL A 319 -20.45 12.94 4.54
C VAL A 319 -19.42 13.39 3.50
N LEU A 320 -19.37 12.75 2.32
CA LEU A 320 -18.43 13.15 1.27
C LEU A 320 -18.70 14.57 0.77
N SER A 321 -19.97 15.00 0.69
CA SER A 321 -20.34 16.38 0.30
C SER A 321 -19.93 17.42 1.36
N MET A 322 -19.83 17.02 2.61
CA MET A 322 -19.28 17.86 3.68
C MET A 322 -17.75 17.95 3.60
N LEU A 323 -17.09 16.84 3.32
CA LEU A 323 -15.63 16.79 3.19
C LEU A 323 -15.13 17.44 1.89
N TYR A 324 -15.93 17.38 0.82
CA TYR A 324 -15.59 17.89 -0.51
C TYR A 324 -16.67 18.86 -1.05
N PRO A 325 -16.82 20.08 -0.46
CA PRO A 325 -17.85 21.03 -0.89
C PRO A 325 -17.79 21.37 -2.38
N ASN A 326 -16.57 21.45 -2.94
CA ASN A 326 -16.31 21.78 -4.34
C ASN A 326 -16.73 20.65 -5.32
N LEU A 327 -17.02 19.45 -4.81
CA LEU A 327 -17.48 18.29 -5.61
C LEU A 327 -18.96 17.97 -5.36
N ARG A 328 -19.70 18.73 -4.52
CA ARG A 328 -21.06 18.39 -4.06
C ARG A 328 -22.01 18.03 -5.20
N GLY A 329 -22.03 18.83 -6.28
CA GLY A 329 -22.89 18.58 -7.45
C GLY A 329 -22.59 17.25 -8.14
N MET A 330 -21.32 16.90 -8.28
CA MET A 330 -20.87 15.65 -8.90
C MET A 330 -21.09 14.44 -7.98
N LEU A 331 -20.91 14.62 -6.66
CA LEU A 331 -21.16 13.58 -5.65
C LEU A 331 -22.63 13.17 -5.60
N ALA A 332 -23.56 14.12 -5.75
CA ALA A 332 -25.00 13.85 -5.69
C ALA A 332 -25.45 12.77 -6.71
N THR A 333 -24.83 12.74 -7.88
CA THR A 333 -25.13 11.76 -8.96
C THR A 333 -24.29 10.49 -8.86
N SER A 334 -23.34 10.40 -7.91
CA SER A 334 -22.35 9.31 -7.85
C SER A 334 -22.68 8.22 -6.82
N ARG A 335 -23.91 8.19 -6.25
CA ARG A 335 -24.30 7.23 -5.20
C ARG A 335 -24.11 5.78 -5.64
N LEU A 336 -24.53 5.43 -6.85
CA LEU A 336 -24.39 4.06 -7.35
C LEU A 336 -22.92 3.67 -7.54
N ALA A 337 -22.09 4.58 -8.07
CA ALA A 337 -20.65 4.36 -8.19
C ALA A 337 -19.98 4.16 -6.82
N LEU A 338 -20.36 4.94 -5.80
CA LEU A 338 -19.91 4.77 -4.43
C LEU A 338 -20.23 3.37 -3.90
N LEU A 339 -21.45 2.89 -4.06
CA LEU A 339 -21.86 1.56 -3.60
C LEU A 339 -21.08 0.44 -4.31
N LEU A 340 -20.87 0.54 -5.64
CA LEU A 340 -20.05 -0.41 -6.38
C LEU A 340 -18.60 -0.44 -5.89
N ILE A 341 -18.03 0.73 -5.58
CA ILE A 341 -16.66 0.84 -5.05
C ILE A 341 -16.57 0.21 -3.65
N ILE A 342 -17.56 0.42 -2.79
CA ILE A 342 -17.59 -0.19 -1.45
C ILE A 342 -17.70 -1.71 -1.56
N LEU A 343 -18.54 -2.20 -2.44
CA LEU A 343 -18.66 -3.64 -2.69
C LEU A 343 -17.34 -4.21 -3.24
N GLY A 344 -16.67 -3.50 -4.16
CA GLY A 344 -15.33 -3.84 -4.64
C GLY A 344 -14.27 -3.84 -3.52
N GLY A 345 -14.36 -2.87 -2.59
CA GLY A 345 -13.53 -2.84 -1.37
C GLY A 345 -13.74 -4.06 -0.46
N ALA A 346 -14.98 -4.52 -0.34
CA ALA A 346 -15.30 -5.76 0.37
C ALA A 346 -14.72 -7.00 -0.32
N MET A 347 -14.77 -7.05 -1.67
CA MET A 347 -14.08 -8.11 -2.43
C MET A 347 -12.56 -8.06 -2.21
N ASN A 348 -11.98 -6.85 -2.13
CA ASN A 348 -10.55 -6.70 -1.79
C ASN A 348 -10.23 -7.20 -0.37
N ALA A 349 -11.13 -7.03 0.59
CA ALA A 349 -10.98 -7.63 1.93
C ALA A 349 -11.00 -9.17 1.87
N LEU A 350 -11.83 -9.77 1.02
CA LEU A 350 -11.82 -11.23 0.77
C LEU A 350 -10.55 -11.68 0.06
N ILE A 351 -10.02 -10.90 -0.89
CA ILE A 351 -8.71 -11.17 -1.50
C ILE A 351 -7.64 -11.27 -0.42
N ASN A 352 -7.58 -10.32 0.50
CA ASN A 352 -6.63 -10.34 1.62
C ASN A 352 -6.80 -11.59 2.50
N LEU A 353 -8.02 -11.99 2.82
CA LEU A 353 -8.29 -13.22 3.59
C LEU A 353 -7.74 -14.46 2.87
N PHE A 354 -8.10 -14.63 1.61
CA PHE A 354 -7.66 -15.79 0.83
C PHE A 354 -6.16 -15.75 0.56
N TYR A 355 -5.57 -14.58 0.36
CA TYR A 355 -4.13 -14.38 0.22
C TYR A 355 -3.37 -14.95 1.43
N TYR A 356 -3.76 -14.58 2.65
CA TYR A 356 -3.13 -15.13 3.87
C TYR A 356 -3.34 -16.63 3.99
N ALA A 357 -4.53 -17.14 3.70
CA ALA A 357 -4.81 -18.57 3.72
C ALA A 357 -3.94 -19.33 2.71
N ILE A 358 -3.79 -18.82 1.47
CA ILE A 358 -2.95 -19.43 0.42
C ILE A 358 -1.47 -19.40 0.82
N ILE A 359 -0.99 -18.29 1.46
CA ILE A 359 0.40 -18.21 1.95
C ILE A 359 0.66 -19.28 3.01
N VAL A 360 -0.24 -19.42 3.99
CA VAL A 360 -0.14 -20.44 5.04
C VAL A 360 -0.09 -21.85 4.44
N MET A 361 -0.87 -22.09 3.39
CA MET A 361 -0.89 -23.38 2.66
C MET A 361 0.18 -23.50 1.57
N GLU A 362 1.21 -22.61 1.58
CA GLU A 362 2.36 -22.62 0.66
C GLU A 362 2.04 -22.45 -0.83
N GLY A 363 0.88 -21.92 -1.17
CA GLY A 363 0.39 -21.74 -2.55
C GLY A 363 0.93 -20.49 -3.27
N LYS A 364 2.15 -20.01 -3.00
CA LYS A 364 2.71 -18.73 -3.48
C LYS A 364 2.66 -18.54 -5.00
N ALA A 365 2.87 -19.60 -5.78
CA ALA A 365 2.82 -19.53 -7.24
C ALA A 365 1.44 -19.15 -7.78
N ALA A 366 0.37 -19.64 -7.14
CA ALA A 366 -0.99 -19.29 -7.53
C ALA A 366 -1.33 -17.81 -7.25
N ILE A 367 -0.76 -17.21 -6.20
CA ILE A 367 -0.90 -15.77 -5.91
C ILE A 367 -0.34 -14.95 -7.06
N PHE A 368 0.90 -15.24 -7.47
CA PHE A 368 1.53 -14.53 -8.58
C PHE A 368 0.74 -14.69 -9.89
N ALA A 369 0.31 -15.92 -10.22
CA ALA A 369 -0.52 -16.17 -11.40
C ALA A 369 -1.83 -15.39 -11.38
N GLY A 370 -2.50 -15.32 -10.23
CA GLY A 370 -3.74 -14.55 -10.05
C GLY A 370 -3.54 -13.06 -10.29
N TYR A 371 -2.47 -12.46 -9.76
CA TYR A 371 -2.16 -11.06 -10.02
C TYR A 371 -1.80 -10.79 -11.48
N VAL A 372 -1.03 -11.66 -12.13
CA VAL A 372 -0.72 -11.53 -13.57
C VAL A 372 -1.99 -11.59 -14.42
N ALA A 373 -2.85 -12.59 -14.20
CA ALA A 373 -4.11 -12.72 -14.93
C ALA A 373 -5.03 -11.50 -14.70
N SER A 374 -5.14 -11.05 -13.46
CA SER A 374 -5.95 -9.87 -13.11
C SER A 374 -5.37 -8.57 -13.68
N ALA A 375 -4.05 -8.42 -13.76
CA ALA A 375 -3.43 -7.26 -14.38
C ALA A 375 -3.67 -7.20 -15.90
N ILE A 376 -3.61 -8.34 -16.59
CA ILE A 376 -3.98 -8.43 -18.01
C ILE A 376 -5.45 -8.06 -18.19
N LEU A 377 -6.35 -8.63 -17.39
CA LEU A 377 -7.78 -8.31 -17.42
C LEU A 377 -8.01 -6.81 -17.17
N ALA A 378 -7.33 -6.23 -16.16
CA ALA A 378 -7.41 -4.82 -15.85
C ALA A 378 -6.99 -3.92 -17.01
N ALA A 379 -5.90 -4.25 -17.71
CA ALA A 379 -5.44 -3.53 -18.89
C ALA A 379 -6.45 -3.57 -20.04
N LEU A 380 -7.15 -4.70 -20.20
CA LEU A 380 -8.12 -4.89 -21.27
C LEU A 380 -9.46 -4.17 -21.01
N ILE A 381 -9.97 -4.20 -19.76
CA ILE A 381 -11.34 -3.76 -19.49
C ILE A 381 -11.47 -2.34 -18.94
N SER A 382 -10.49 -1.84 -18.15
CA SER A 382 -10.68 -0.60 -17.38
C SER A 382 -10.94 0.61 -18.29
N ARG A 383 -10.15 0.80 -19.34
CA ARG A 383 -10.34 1.92 -20.28
C ARG A 383 -11.65 1.84 -21.08
N PRO A 384 -12.03 0.69 -21.70
CA PRO A 384 -13.31 0.55 -22.36
C PRO A 384 -14.52 0.88 -21.46
N PHE A 385 -14.55 0.37 -20.23
CA PHE A 385 -15.64 0.65 -19.30
C PHE A 385 -15.73 2.13 -18.93
N VAL A 386 -14.57 2.78 -18.65
CA VAL A 386 -14.55 4.23 -18.36
C VAL A 386 -15.00 5.05 -19.57
N ARG A 387 -14.59 4.69 -20.79
CA ARG A 387 -15.05 5.38 -22.01
C ARG A 387 -16.55 5.23 -22.24
N ALA A 388 -17.11 4.06 -21.93
CA ALA A 388 -18.52 3.78 -22.12
C ALA A 388 -19.43 4.44 -21.08
N ALA A 389 -19.02 4.48 -19.81
CA ALA A 389 -19.90 4.89 -18.71
C ALA A 389 -19.22 5.80 -17.65
N GLY A 390 -18.11 6.44 -17.99
CA GLY A 390 -17.42 7.42 -17.12
C GLY A 390 -17.08 6.87 -15.73
N ILE A 391 -17.44 7.61 -14.69
CA ILE A 391 -17.21 7.25 -13.28
C ILE A 391 -17.88 5.92 -12.90
N PHE A 392 -19.10 5.68 -13.39
CA PHE A 392 -19.80 4.42 -13.16
C PHE A 392 -19.04 3.24 -13.78
N GLY A 393 -18.57 3.41 -15.03
CA GLY A 393 -17.73 2.40 -15.70
C GLY A 393 -16.44 2.11 -14.96
N GLY A 394 -15.79 3.13 -14.39
CA GLY A 394 -14.63 2.97 -13.52
C GLY A 394 -14.95 2.16 -12.25
N ALA A 395 -16.04 2.49 -11.57
CA ALA A 395 -16.50 1.78 -10.38
C ALA A 395 -16.87 0.32 -10.67
N PHE A 396 -17.55 0.09 -11.78
CA PHE A 396 -17.94 -1.26 -12.21
C PHE A 396 -16.72 -2.11 -12.61
N SER A 397 -15.77 -1.52 -13.36
CA SER A 397 -14.53 -2.23 -13.71
C SER A 397 -13.72 -2.61 -12.47
N TYR A 398 -13.65 -1.74 -11.46
CA TYR A 398 -13.01 -2.04 -10.19
C TYR A 398 -13.69 -3.21 -9.47
N LEU A 399 -15.03 -3.17 -9.34
CA LEU A 399 -15.80 -4.26 -8.73
C LEU A 399 -15.56 -5.59 -9.46
N LEU A 400 -15.60 -5.57 -10.78
CA LEU A 400 -15.42 -6.78 -11.61
C LEU A 400 -14.03 -7.38 -11.40
N LEU A 401 -12.98 -6.55 -11.41
CA LEU A 401 -11.59 -6.99 -11.17
C LEU A 401 -11.40 -7.58 -9.76
N MET A 402 -11.90 -6.89 -8.74
CA MET A 402 -11.80 -7.38 -7.36
C MET A 402 -12.60 -8.68 -7.18
N THR A 403 -13.79 -8.79 -7.79
CA THR A 403 -14.59 -10.01 -7.74
C THR A 403 -13.89 -11.18 -8.45
N ALA A 404 -13.36 -10.96 -9.64
CA ALA A 404 -12.63 -11.99 -10.39
C ALA A 404 -11.43 -12.54 -9.60
N LEU A 405 -10.64 -11.64 -9.02
CA LEU A 405 -9.48 -12.03 -8.21
C LEU A 405 -9.88 -12.72 -6.90
N ALA A 406 -10.94 -12.23 -6.22
CA ALA A 406 -11.46 -12.86 -5.00
C ALA A 406 -11.97 -14.29 -5.27
N VAL A 407 -12.69 -14.48 -6.37
CA VAL A 407 -13.17 -15.80 -6.79
C VAL A 407 -11.99 -16.72 -7.12
N PHE A 408 -11.01 -16.23 -7.88
CA PHE A 408 -9.82 -17.01 -8.20
C PHE A 408 -9.07 -17.46 -6.94
N PHE A 409 -8.76 -16.53 -6.02
CA PHE A 409 -8.08 -16.89 -4.77
C PHE A 409 -8.92 -17.79 -3.87
N GLY A 410 -10.25 -17.58 -3.83
CA GLY A 410 -11.17 -18.47 -3.12
C GLY A 410 -11.14 -19.91 -3.65
N LEU A 411 -11.16 -20.07 -4.97
CA LEU A 411 -11.04 -21.39 -5.62
C LEU A 411 -9.70 -22.06 -5.33
N VAL A 412 -8.61 -21.30 -5.39
CA VAL A 412 -7.26 -21.79 -5.02
C VAL A 412 -7.22 -22.24 -3.56
N ALA A 413 -7.77 -21.44 -2.64
CA ALA A 413 -7.80 -21.81 -1.22
C ALA A 413 -8.59 -23.11 -0.98
N VAL A 414 -9.75 -23.25 -1.61
CA VAL A 414 -10.56 -24.50 -1.54
C VAL A 414 -9.80 -25.68 -2.13
N PHE A 415 -9.10 -25.49 -3.24
CA PHE A 415 -8.29 -26.54 -3.85
C PHE A 415 -7.16 -27.01 -2.93
N LEU A 416 -6.42 -26.06 -2.32
CA LEU A 416 -5.33 -26.38 -1.39
C LEU A 416 -5.81 -27.12 -0.15
N VAL A 417 -6.95 -26.71 0.45
CA VAL A 417 -7.57 -27.44 1.56
C VAL A 417 -7.92 -28.88 1.16
N LYS A 418 -8.53 -29.07 -0.01
CA LYS A 418 -8.88 -30.41 -0.51
C LYS A 418 -7.64 -31.27 -0.78
N ARG A 419 -6.58 -30.66 -1.30
CA ARG A 419 -5.30 -31.35 -1.53
C ARG A 419 -4.68 -31.80 -0.21
N GLY A 420 -4.59 -30.92 0.79
CA GLY A 420 -4.08 -31.25 2.12
C GLY A 420 -4.84 -32.42 2.77
N LYS A 421 -6.18 -32.44 2.66
CA LYS A 421 -6.99 -33.59 3.12
C LYS A 421 -6.62 -34.91 2.43
N ARG A 422 -6.42 -34.88 1.11
CA ARG A 422 -6.05 -36.08 0.35
C ARG A 422 -4.66 -36.60 0.71
N GLU A 423 -3.70 -35.71 0.97
CA GLU A 423 -2.35 -36.06 1.38
C GLU A 423 -2.34 -36.75 2.75
N LEU A 424 -3.19 -36.30 3.69
CA LEU A 424 -3.36 -36.93 5.00
C LEU A 424 -4.06 -38.30 4.95
N GLN A 425 -4.93 -38.51 3.98
CA GLN A 425 -5.67 -39.77 3.80
C GLN A 425 -4.88 -40.83 3.03
N ARG A 426 -3.75 -40.49 2.41
CA ARG A 426 -2.87 -41.49 1.77
C ARG A 426 -2.24 -42.36 2.85
N PRO A 427 -2.38 -43.70 2.78
CA PRO A 427 -1.66 -44.61 3.67
C PRO A 427 -0.18 -44.26 3.60
N ARG A 428 0.47 -44.19 4.78
CA ARG A 428 1.97 -44.14 4.82
C ARG A 428 2.51 -45.47 4.27
N GLU A 429 2.57 -45.58 2.95
CA GLU A 429 3.33 -46.64 2.33
C GLU A 429 4.81 -46.46 2.67
N ASN A 430 5.28 -47.34 3.54
CA ASN A 430 6.66 -47.72 3.84
C ASN A 430 7.76 -46.71 3.52
N LYS A 431 8.11 -45.87 4.54
CA LYS A 431 9.48 -45.37 4.69
C LYS A 431 10.41 -46.44 5.35
N ALA A 432 10.24 -47.69 5.01
CA ALA A 432 10.99 -48.78 5.64
C ALA A 432 12.00 -49.50 4.69
N ASP A 433 12.33 -48.89 3.54
CA ASP A 433 13.23 -49.52 2.58
C ASP A 433 14.39 -48.63 2.12
N TYR A 434 14.89 -47.72 2.95
CA TYR A 434 16.19 -47.05 2.75
C TYR A 434 16.82 -46.75 4.09
N ASP A 435 17.27 -47.79 4.81
CA ASP A 435 18.39 -47.78 5.77
C ASP A 435 19.55 -48.63 5.23
#